data_e98a6c809e48a9691d7b14533bb10606
#
_entry.id   e98a6c809e48a9691d7b14533bb10606
#
_cell.length_a   1.000
_cell.length_b   1.000
_cell.length_c   1.000
_cell.angle_alpha   90.00
_cell.angle_beta   90.00
_cell.angle_gamma   90.00
#
_symmetry.space_group_name_H-M   'P 1'
#
loop_
_entity.id
_entity.type
_entity.pdbx_description
1 polymer ?
#
loop_
_entity_poly.entity_id
_entity_poly.type
_entity_poly.pdbx_seq_one_letter_code
_entity_poly.pdbx_strand_id
1 'polypeptide(L)'
;MAKGIMVIDGQRVPFDGERNVLAVIRKAGIDIPTFCYYSDLSVHGACRMCIVEDVKTGKIDASCSMEPRDGMEIRTNTARLLRHRRMILELLLAAHDCSCTTCAKSGNCRLQELAQRFGVRHIRFPNNKPRYEKDYTSYAVFRDPNKCILCGDCVRVCEELQGQGILNFAFRGSELQVMPAFDKKLGETKCVGCGQCAAVCTTGAITVNDQIGTAWTAIHDPKKRVVVQIAPAVRVALGEAFGIPAGVNVIDKMTTALKLMGVDEVYDTNFGADMTTILEAEEFLQRLKNGGPFPMFTSCCPAWVRYLEFNDPKYLKHISTCKSPMEMFAAVIRDKYAEKDAADGRTTYNIAIMPCTAKKMEAARPEFVHNLSLIHISEPTRRRGI
;
A
#
# COMPACT_ATOMS: atom_id res chain seq x y z
N MET A 1 31.32 3.96 -10.76
CA MET A 1 30.29 3.07 -11.30
C MET A 1 30.75 2.59 -12.67
N ALA A 2 30.45 1.36 -13.05
CA ALA A 2 30.92 0.79 -14.31
C ALA A 2 30.22 1.44 -15.51
N LYS A 3 30.98 1.69 -16.58
CA LYS A 3 30.50 2.18 -17.89
C LYS A 3 30.88 1.15 -18.95
N GLY A 4 30.04 1.01 -19.97
CA GLY A 4 30.31 0.10 -21.04
C GLY A 4 29.15 -0.13 -21.99
N ILE A 5 29.25 -1.14 -22.82
CA ILE A 5 28.20 -1.56 -23.76
C ILE A 5 27.93 -3.05 -23.52
N MET A 6 26.67 -3.37 -23.25
CA MET A 6 26.15 -4.73 -23.22
C MET A 6 25.45 -5.06 -24.54
N VAL A 7 25.41 -6.35 -24.88
CA VAL A 7 24.60 -6.87 -26.00
C VAL A 7 23.42 -7.62 -25.38
N ILE A 8 22.21 -7.13 -25.59
CA ILE A 8 20.97 -7.71 -25.06
C ILE A 8 20.09 -8.13 -26.23
N ASP A 9 19.83 -9.42 -26.36
CA ASP A 9 19.09 -10.03 -27.51
C ASP A 9 19.59 -9.53 -28.87
N GLY A 10 20.93 -9.32 -29.01
CA GLY A 10 21.59 -8.84 -30.23
C GLY A 10 21.67 -7.31 -30.37
N GLN A 11 21.03 -6.54 -29.46
CA GLN A 11 21.07 -5.07 -29.46
C GLN A 11 22.19 -4.56 -28.54
N ARG A 12 22.97 -3.59 -29.04
CA ARG A 12 23.99 -2.89 -28.24
C ARG A 12 23.35 -1.84 -27.36
N VAL A 13 23.46 -2.00 -26.06
CA VAL A 13 22.86 -1.12 -25.05
C VAL A 13 23.96 -0.50 -24.19
N PRO A 14 24.16 0.83 -24.24
CA PRO A 14 25.13 1.49 -23.38
C PRO A 14 24.58 1.57 -21.94
N PHE A 15 25.49 1.39 -20.98
CA PHE A 15 25.20 1.59 -19.56
C PHE A 15 26.21 2.52 -18.91
N ASP A 16 25.75 3.31 -17.93
CA ASP A 16 26.54 4.27 -17.18
C ASP A 16 26.04 4.34 -15.74
N GLY A 17 26.51 3.42 -14.92
CA GLY A 17 26.19 3.40 -13.50
C GLY A 17 24.88 2.73 -13.12
N GLU A 18 24.21 2.04 -14.04
CA GLU A 18 23.04 1.23 -13.69
C GLU A 18 23.37 0.19 -12.63
N ARG A 19 22.52 0.08 -11.61
CA ARG A 19 22.73 -0.74 -10.41
C ARG A 19 22.92 -2.25 -10.71
N ASN A 20 22.27 -2.75 -11.76
CA ASN A 20 22.29 -4.16 -12.13
C ASN A 20 21.87 -4.36 -13.59
N VAL A 21 22.07 -5.58 -14.10
CA VAL A 21 21.71 -5.95 -15.48
C VAL A 21 20.23 -5.77 -15.78
N LEU A 22 19.33 -5.98 -14.78
CA LEU A 22 17.90 -5.74 -14.95
C LEU A 22 17.58 -4.28 -15.29
N ALA A 23 18.28 -3.32 -14.68
CA ALA A 23 18.11 -1.90 -14.98
C ALA A 23 18.50 -1.58 -16.41
N VAL A 24 19.60 -2.16 -16.91
CA VAL A 24 20.04 -2.00 -18.31
C VAL A 24 19.03 -2.60 -19.29
N ILE A 25 18.48 -3.78 -18.98
CA ILE A 25 17.44 -4.44 -19.80
C ILE A 25 16.19 -3.54 -19.89
N ARG A 26 15.74 -2.98 -18.77
CA ARG A 26 14.58 -2.08 -18.74
C ARG A 26 14.83 -0.77 -19.49
N LYS A 27 16.04 -0.22 -19.42
CA LYS A 27 16.47 0.95 -20.20
C LYS A 27 16.40 0.68 -21.72
N ALA A 28 16.65 -0.56 -22.13
CA ALA A 28 16.48 -1.00 -23.52
C ALA A 28 15.00 -1.20 -23.94
N GLY A 29 14.03 -0.93 -23.08
CA GLY A 29 12.60 -1.10 -23.35
C GLY A 29 12.12 -2.56 -23.27
N ILE A 30 12.95 -3.48 -22.76
CA ILE A 30 12.60 -4.91 -22.68
C ILE A 30 11.90 -5.19 -21.34
N ASP A 31 10.63 -5.64 -21.41
CA ASP A 31 9.85 -6.03 -20.22
C ASP A 31 10.23 -7.45 -19.78
N ILE A 32 11.04 -7.53 -18.73
CA ILE A 32 11.41 -8.76 -18.06
C ILE A 32 10.62 -8.92 -16.75
N PRO A 33 9.96 -10.08 -16.50
CA PRO A 33 9.10 -10.26 -15.34
C PRO A 33 9.88 -10.29 -14.03
N THR A 34 9.31 -9.68 -13.00
CA THR A 34 9.84 -9.70 -11.62
C THR A 34 8.69 -9.81 -10.62
N PHE A 35 8.98 -10.36 -9.42
CA PHE A 35 8.12 -10.27 -8.24
C PHE A 35 8.81 -9.55 -7.09
N CYS A 36 10.08 -9.84 -6.84
CA CYS A 36 10.81 -9.40 -5.63
C CYS A 36 11.79 -8.24 -5.89
N TYR A 37 11.52 -7.40 -6.88
CA TYR A 37 12.42 -6.29 -7.23
C TYR A 37 11.67 -4.96 -7.26
N TYR A 38 12.13 -4.05 -6.42
CA TYR A 38 11.82 -2.63 -6.42
C TYR A 38 13.11 -1.82 -6.46
N SER A 39 13.11 -0.69 -7.21
CA SER A 39 14.28 0.18 -7.36
C SER A 39 14.78 0.74 -6.03
N ASP A 40 13.85 1.03 -5.13
CA ASP A 40 14.13 1.71 -3.86
C ASP A 40 14.44 0.76 -2.70
N LEU A 41 14.38 -0.55 -2.95
CA LEU A 41 14.67 -1.58 -1.95
C LEU A 41 16.00 -2.30 -2.26
N SER A 42 16.56 -2.95 -1.27
CA SER A 42 17.70 -3.86 -1.44
C SER A 42 17.35 -5.01 -2.41
N VAL A 43 18.36 -5.60 -3.04
CA VAL A 43 18.14 -6.73 -3.94
C VAL A 43 17.96 -8.02 -3.15
N HIS A 44 16.82 -8.69 -3.34
CA HIS A 44 16.54 -9.96 -2.66
C HIS A 44 16.85 -11.20 -3.53
N GLY A 45 16.54 -11.13 -4.84
CA GLY A 45 16.86 -12.21 -5.80
C GLY A 45 16.07 -13.51 -5.61
N ALA A 46 15.05 -13.55 -4.76
CA ALA A 46 14.35 -14.80 -4.39
C ALA A 46 13.44 -15.36 -5.47
N CYS A 47 12.74 -14.52 -6.24
CA CYS A 47 11.69 -14.98 -7.16
C CYS A 47 12.20 -15.65 -8.44
N ARG A 48 13.43 -15.40 -8.84
CA ARG A 48 14.08 -15.93 -10.05
C ARG A 48 13.34 -15.70 -11.37
N MET A 49 12.35 -14.81 -11.41
CA MET A 49 11.62 -14.55 -12.65
C MET A 49 12.42 -13.72 -13.66
N CYS A 50 13.37 -12.90 -13.20
CA CYS A 50 14.20 -12.04 -14.03
C CYS A 50 15.45 -12.75 -14.62
N ILE A 51 15.45 -14.08 -14.72
CA ILE A 51 16.58 -14.85 -15.24
C ILE A 51 16.90 -14.48 -16.68
N VAL A 52 18.21 -14.44 -16.99
CA VAL A 52 18.78 -14.24 -18.33
C VAL A 52 19.83 -15.32 -18.60
N GLU A 53 20.14 -15.55 -19.85
CA GLU A 53 21.14 -16.50 -20.28
C GLU A 53 22.37 -15.76 -20.85
N ASP A 54 23.54 -15.99 -20.26
CA ASP A 54 24.81 -15.49 -20.76
C ASP A 54 25.19 -16.26 -22.01
N VAL A 55 25.40 -15.56 -23.11
CA VAL A 55 25.67 -16.21 -24.43
C VAL A 55 27.00 -16.92 -24.47
N LYS A 56 28.03 -16.40 -23.78
CA LYS A 56 29.39 -16.97 -23.82
C LYS A 56 29.50 -18.22 -22.96
N THR A 57 28.81 -18.26 -21.83
CA THR A 57 28.94 -19.34 -20.86
C THR A 57 27.74 -20.29 -20.85
N GLY A 58 26.62 -19.92 -21.46
CA GLY A 58 25.34 -20.64 -21.37
C GLY A 58 24.72 -20.66 -19.95
N LYS A 59 25.28 -19.89 -19.02
CA LYS A 59 24.83 -19.85 -17.64
C LYS A 59 23.56 -19.03 -17.53
N ILE A 60 22.62 -19.50 -16.69
CA ILE A 60 21.39 -18.78 -16.38
C ILE A 60 21.53 -18.16 -15.00
N ASP A 61 21.29 -16.84 -14.90
CA ASP A 61 21.34 -16.13 -13.62
C ASP A 61 20.27 -15.03 -13.54
N ALA A 62 20.02 -14.52 -12.33
CA ALA A 62 19.02 -13.50 -12.09
C ALA A 62 19.57 -12.10 -12.38
N SER A 63 19.05 -11.44 -13.40
CA SER A 63 19.55 -10.11 -13.84
C SER A 63 19.47 -9.02 -12.76
N CYS A 64 18.56 -9.13 -11.79
CA CYS A 64 18.46 -8.17 -10.68
C CYS A 64 19.66 -8.20 -9.71
N SER A 65 20.41 -9.32 -9.66
CA SER A 65 21.58 -9.49 -8.81
C SER A 65 22.92 -9.54 -9.59
N MET A 66 22.88 -9.39 -10.92
CA MET A 66 24.08 -9.34 -11.76
C MET A 66 24.54 -7.90 -11.96
N GLU A 67 25.84 -7.67 -11.83
CA GLU A 67 26.47 -6.41 -12.22
C GLU A 67 26.66 -6.31 -13.73
N PRO A 68 26.34 -5.17 -14.37
CA PRO A 68 26.61 -4.99 -15.79
C PRO A 68 28.12 -4.89 -16.06
N ARG A 69 28.60 -5.54 -17.12
CA ARG A 69 30.00 -5.55 -17.53
C ARG A 69 30.13 -5.23 -19.01
N ASP A 70 31.19 -4.50 -19.38
CA ASP A 70 31.46 -4.20 -20.76
C ASP A 70 31.68 -5.48 -21.58
N GLY A 71 31.09 -5.54 -22.77
CA GLY A 71 31.13 -6.70 -23.66
C GLY A 71 30.34 -7.92 -23.16
N MET A 72 29.52 -7.78 -22.07
CA MET A 72 28.61 -8.84 -21.65
C MET A 72 27.50 -9.01 -22.69
N GLU A 73 27.25 -10.25 -23.09
CA GLU A 73 26.20 -10.62 -24.06
C GLU A 73 25.20 -11.56 -23.39
N ILE A 74 23.92 -11.17 -23.38
CA ILE A 74 22.84 -11.91 -22.73
C ILE A 74 21.64 -12.08 -23.66
N ARG A 75 20.89 -13.16 -23.42
CA ARG A 75 19.55 -13.40 -23.98
C ARG A 75 18.49 -13.31 -22.87
N THR A 76 17.39 -12.65 -23.19
CA THR A 76 16.28 -12.48 -22.23
C THR A 76 15.10 -13.41 -22.51
N ASN A 77 15.01 -13.95 -23.73
CA ASN A 77 13.85 -14.71 -24.22
C ASN A 77 14.24 -15.91 -25.06
N THR A 78 14.83 -16.96 -24.42
CA THR A 78 15.11 -18.24 -25.07
C THR A 78 14.08 -19.30 -24.66
N ALA A 79 13.94 -20.38 -25.47
CA ALA A 79 13.04 -21.50 -25.13
C ALA A 79 13.40 -22.12 -23.77
N ARG A 80 14.67 -22.09 -23.38
CA ARG A 80 15.20 -22.57 -22.11
C ARG A 80 14.70 -21.65 -20.96
N LEU A 81 14.83 -20.32 -21.11
CA LEU A 81 14.35 -19.35 -20.13
C LEU A 81 12.83 -19.39 -19.96
N LEU A 82 12.09 -19.52 -21.06
CA LEU A 82 10.62 -19.65 -21.01
C LEU A 82 10.18 -20.90 -20.22
N ARG A 83 10.87 -22.04 -20.43
CA ARG A 83 10.61 -23.27 -19.68
C ARG A 83 10.88 -23.07 -18.18
N HIS A 84 11.99 -22.44 -17.82
CA HIS A 84 12.31 -22.16 -16.42
C HIS A 84 11.31 -21.21 -15.76
N ARG A 85 10.95 -20.11 -16.42
CA ARG A 85 9.93 -19.18 -15.88
C ARG A 85 8.58 -19.84 -15.68
N ARG A 86 8.17 -20.70 -16.63
CA ARG A 86 6.92 -21.48 -16.48
C ARG A 86 7.00 -22.42 -15.29
N MET A 87 8.11 -23.12 -15.08
CA MET A 87 8.31 -24.00 -13.94
C MET A 87 8.27 -23.22 -12.60
N ILE A 88 8.91 -22.06 -12.53
CA ILE A 88 8.88 -21.19 -11.36
C ILE A 88 7.43 -20.76 -11.03
N LEU A 89 6.66 -20.36 -12.05
CA LEU A 89 5.26 -19.99 -11.87
C LEU A 89 4.41 -21.17 -11.39
N GLU A 90 4.60 -22.37 -11.92
CA GLU A 90 3.91 -23.57 -11.46
C GLU A 90 4.22 -23.86 -9.98
N LEU A 91 5.48 -23.71 -9.54
CA LEU A 91 5.88 -23.90 -8.14
C LEU A 91 5.25 -22.84 -7.23
N LEU A 92 5.22 -21.57 -7.66
CA LEU A 92 4.57 -20.50 -6.92
C LEU A 92 3.05 -20.72 -6.80
N LEU A 93 2.39 -21.15 -7.87
CA LEU A 93 0.96 -21.45 -7.90
C LEU A 93 0.61 -22.69 -7.07
N ALA A 94 1.48 -23.70 -7.03
CA ALA A 94 1.27 -24.91 -6.22
C ALA A 94 1.14 -24.58 -4.71
N ALA A 95 1.91 -23.60 -4.25
CA ALA A 95 1.90 -23.14 -2.84
C ALA A 95 0.95 -21.97 -2.57
N HIS A 96 0.18 -21.52 -3.56
CA HIS A 96 -0.69 -20.35 -3.48
C HIS A 96 -2.17 -20.77 -3.40
N ASP A 97 -2.96 -20.07 -2.57
CA ASP A 97 -4.41 -20.21 -2.59
C ASP A 97 -4.98 -19.51 -3.84
N CYS A 98 -5.30 -20.30 -4.86
CA CYS A 98 -5.77 -19.85 -6.16
C CYS A 98 -7.27 -19.49 -6.19
N SER A 99 -7.91 -19.17 -5.05
CA SER A 99 -9.30 -18.69 -4.99
C SER A 99 -9.43 -17.27 -5.58
N CYS A 100 -9.14 -17.14 -6.88
CA CYS A 100 -9.01 -15.83 -7.55
C CYS A 100 -10.33 -15.07 -7.63
N THR A 101 -11.47 -15.76 -7.80
CA THR A 101 -12.79 -15.13 -7.94
C THR A 101 -13.24 -14.35 -6.71
N THR A 102 -12.75 -14.73 -5.53
CA THR A 102 -13.03 -14.06 -4.25
C THR A 102 -11.85 -13.23 -3.72
N CYS A 103 -10.79 -13.11 -4.50
CA CYS A 103 -9.58 -12.41 -4.10
C CYS A 103 -9.68 -10.90 -4.39
N ALA A 104 -9.38 -10.05 -3.41
CA ALA A 104 -9.36 -8.60 -3.57
C ALA A 104 -8.33 -8.10 -4.63
N LYS A 105 -7.36 -8.94 -5.02
CA LYS A 105 -6.39 -8.63 -6.09
C LYS A 105 -6.78 -9.22 -7.45
N SER A 106 -7.95 -9.85 -7.60
CA SER A 106 -8.38 -10.42 -8.89
C SER A 106 -8.41 -9.36 -9.98
N GLY A 107 -7.93 -9.72 -11.18
CA GLY A 107 -7.78 -8.77 -12.30
C GLY A 107 -6.61 -7.79 -12.17
N ASN A 108 -5.95 -7.73 -11.00
CA ASN A 108 -4.83 -6.84 -10.71
C ASN A 108 -3.72 -7.54 -9.92
N CYS A 109 -3.54 -8.81 -10.17
CA CYS A 109 -2.57 -9.66 -9.50
C CYS A 109 -1.43 -9.99 -10.47
N ARG A 110 -0.18 -9.65 -10.10
CA ARG A 110 1.00 -9.91 -10.92
C ARG A 110 1.23 -11.41 -11.16
N LEU A 111 0.88 -12.26 -10.18
CA LEU A 111 0.99 -13.71 -10.33
C LEU A 111 -0.01 -14.21 -11.37
N GLN A 112 -1.26 -13.74 -11.36
CA GLN A 112 -2.29 -14.08 -12.32
C GLN A 112 -1.92 -13.62 -13.74
N GLU A 113 -1.44 -12.39 -13.89
CA GLU A 113 -0.98 -11.82 -15.15
C GLU A 113 0.16 -12.67 -15.76
N LEU A 114 1.19 -13.01 -14.97
CA LEU A 114 2.32 -13.77 -15.44
C LEU A 114 1.96 -15.24 -15.72
N ALA A 115 1.06 -15.84 -14.94
CA ALA A 115 0.56 -17.18 -15.22
C ALA A 115 -0.15 -17.24 -16.59
N GLN A 116 -0.96 -16.22 -16.91
CA GLN A 116 -1.58 -16.06 -18.22
C GLN A 116 -0.54 -15.84 -19.34
N ARG A 117 0.37 -14.88 -19.14
CA ARG A 117 1.41 -14.52 -20.10
C ARG A 117 2.29 -15.72 -20.50
N PHE A 118 2.63 -16.58 -19.54
CA PHE A 118 3.47 -17.76 -19.78
C PHE A 118 2.65 -19.04 -20.06
N GLY A 119 1.35 -18.95 -20.16
CA GLY A 119 0.46 -20.06 -20.53
C GLY A 119 0.48 -21.21 -19.52
N VAL A 120 0.58 -20.90 -18.21
CA VAL A 120 0.47 -21.90 -17.16
C VAL A 120 -1.01 -22.24 -16.94
N ARG A 121 -1.41 -23.43 -17.37
CA ARG A 121 -2.80 -23.93 -17.28
C ARG A 121 -2.94 -25.15 -16.39
N HIS A 122 -1.84 -25.78 -16.05
CA HIS A 122 -1.78 -26.99 -15.24
C HIS A 122 -0.65 -26.89 -14.23
N ILE A 123 -0.92 -27.25 -12.99
CA ILE A 123 0.05 -27.25 -11.90
C ILE A 123 0.44 -28.70 -11.62
N ARG A 124 1.69 -29.05 -11.89
CA ARG A 124 2.21 -30.44 -11.75
C ARG A 124 2.65 -30.75 -10.32
N PHE A 125 2.92 -29.75 -9.52
CA PHE A 125 3.51 -29.91 -8.19
C PHE A 125 2.44 -29.95 -7.10
N PRO A 126 2.57 -30.84 -6.09
CA PRO A 126 1.67 -30.87 -4.95
C PRO A 126 1.88 -29.63 -4.05
N ASN A 127 0.83 -29.23 -3.35
CA ASN A 127 0.95 -28.21 -2.30
C ASN A 127 1.42 -28.87 -0.99
N ASN A 128 2.64 -28.57 -0.58
CA ASN A 128 3.22 -29.04 0.68
C ASN A 128 3.24 -27.93 1.76
N LYS A 129 2.66 -26.76 1.48
CA LYS A 129 2.61 -25.65 2.43
C LYS A 129 1.46 -25.85 3.42
N PRO A 130 1.69 -25.67 4.73
CA PRO A 130 0.60 -25.64 5.71
C PRO A 130 -0.43 -24.56 5.39
N ARG A 131 -1.67 -24.77 5.80
CA ARG A 131 -2.70 -23.75 5.71
C ARG A 131 -2.68 -22.90 6.97
N TYR A 132 -2.62 -21.59 6.79
CA TYR A 132 -2.51 -20.63 7.89
C TYR A 132 -3.82 -19.85 8.08
N GLU A 133 -4.04 -19.40 9.31
CA GLU A 133 -5.17 -18.54 9.65
C GLU A 133 -4.97 -17.13 9.02
N LYS A 134 -6.07 -16.55 8.56
CA LYS A 134 -6.09 -15.17 8.05
C LYS A 134 -6.09 -14.18 9.22
N ASP A 135 -5.43 -13.05 9.03
CA ASP A 135 -5.29 -12.02 10.06
C ASP A 135 -6.12 -10.78 9.70
N TYR A 136 -7.17 -10.55 10.48
CA TYR A 136 -8.11 -9.43 10.37
C TYR A 136 -7.94 -8.40 11.49
N THR A 137 -6.94 -8.51 12.34
CA THR A 137 -6.80 -7.72 13.57
C THR A 137 -6.35 -6.28 13.33
N SER A 138 -5.75 -5.99 12.17
CA SER A 138 -5.32 -4.63 11.83
C SER A 138 -6.44 -3.83 11.17
N TYR A 139 -6.66 -2.60 11.63
CA TYR A 139 -7.57 -1.66 10.96
C TYR A 139 -7.10 -1.27 9.56
N ALA A 140 -5.79 -1.22 9.33
CA ALA A 140 -5.19 -0.72 8.10
C ALA A 140 -5.15 -1.76 6.97
N VAL A 141 -4.73 -2.98 7.28
CA VAL A 141 -4.48 -4.01 6.28
C VAL A 141 -5.01 -5.37 6.75
N PHE A 142 -5.46 -6.15 5.78
CA PHE A 142 -5.83 -7.55 5.91
C PHE A 142 -4.68 -8.42 5.41
N ARG A 143 -4.40 -9.54 6.09
CA ARG A 143 -3.33 -10.46 5.72
C ARG A 143 -3.83 -11.89 5.55
N ASP A 144 -3.57 -12.47 4.36
CA ASP A 144 -3.82 -13.88 4.04
C ASP A 144 -2.49 -14.58 3.69
N PRO A 145 -1.85 -15.28 4.66
CA PRO A 145 -0.57 -15.95 4.42
C PRO A 145 -0.61 -17.03 3.34
N ASN A 146 -1.80 -17.59 3.05
CA ASN A 146 -1.97 -18.65 2.04
C ASN A 146 -1.78 -18.12 0.61
N LYS A 147 -1.82 -16.81 0.43
CA LYS A 147 -1.59 -16.12 -0.86
C LYS A 147 -0.18 -15.54 -0.97
N CYS A 148 0.68 -15.78 0.00
CA CYS A 148 2.03 -15.26 0.02
C CYS A 148 2.98 -16.10 -0.85
N ILE A 149 3.70 -15.44 -1.78
CA ILE A 149 4.73 -16.04 -2.64
C ILE A 149 6.15 -15.84 -2.11
N LEU A 150 6.30 -15.36 -0.87
CA LEU A 150 7.59 -15.17 -0.19
C LEU A 150 8.57 -14.26 -0.94
N CYS A 151 8.08 -13.24 -1.66
CA CYS A 151 8.93 -12.28 -2.38
C CYS A 151 9.74 -11.36 -1.46
N GLY A 152 9.32 -11.16 -0.21
CA GLY A 152 10.01 -10.35 0.78
C GLY A 152 9.88 -8.84 0.62
N ASP A 153 9.10 -8.33 -0.34
CA ASP A 153 8.96 -6.89 -0.56
C ASP A 153 8.32 -6.18 0.62
N CYS A 154 7.30 -6.78 1.25
CA CYS A 154 6.65 -6.24 2.44
C CYS A 154 7.57 -6.22 3.67
N VAL A 155 8.48 -7.18 3.80
CA VAL A 155 9.51 -7.21 4.86
C VAL A 155 10.46 -6.04 4.67
N ARG A 156 11.04 -5.91 3.49
CA ARG A 156 12.04 -4.88 3.18
C ARG A 156 11.46 -3.47 3.21
N VAL A 157 10.27 -3.24 2.67
CA VAL A 157 9.65 -1.91 2.76
C VAL A 157 9.35 -1.52 4.20
N CYS A 158 8.95 -2.48 5.04
CA CYS A 158 8.67 -2.24 6.46
C CYS A 158 9.93 -1.89 7.25
N GLU A 159 11.05 -2.54 6.93
CA GLU A 159 12.34 -2.34 7.60
C GLU A 159 13.14 -1.18 6.98
N GLU A 160 13.41 -1.23 5.68
CA GLU A 160 14.35 -0.33 5.00
C GLU A 160 13.79 1.08 4.78
N LEU A 161 12.49 1.21 4.44
CA LEU A 161 11.88 2.51 4.16
C LEU A 161 11.06 3.06 5.32
N GLN A 162 10.35 2.19 6.06
CA GLN A 162 9.51 2.62 7.16
C GLN A 162 10.19 2.55 8.52
N GLY A 163 11.34 1.88 8.63
CA GLY A 163 12.08 1.73 9.89
C GLY A 163 11.29 1.00 10.99
N GLN A 164 10.28 0.18 10.62
CA GLN A 164 9.38 -0.46 11.59
C GLN A 164 9.74 -1.92 11.89
N GLY A 165 10.22 -2.68 10.90
CA GLY A 165 10.62 -4.07 11.07
C GLY A 165 9.55 -5.02 11.64
N ILE A 166 8.26 -4.71 11.43
CA ILE A 166 7.13 -5.49 12.01
C ILE A 166 7.00 -6.86 11.35
N LEU A 167 7.16 -6.91 10.03
CA LEU A 167 7.07 -8.14 9.26
C LEU A 167 8.46 -8.70 9.01
N ASN A 168 8.64 -10.00 9.21
CA ASN A 168 9.87 -10.68 8.91
C ASN A 168 9.62 -12.11 8.44
N PHE A 169 10.64 -12.79 7.94
CA PHE A 169 10.58 -14.21 7.64
C PHE A 169 10.69 -15.01 8.96
N ALA A 170 9.79 -15.99 9.11
CA ALA A 170 9.80 -16.93 10.23
C ALA A 170 9.76 -18.37 9.71
N PHE A 171 10.32 -19.29 10.50
CA PHE A 171 10.48 -20.71 10.16
C PHE A 171 11.37 -20.96 8.93
N ARG A 172 11.31 -22.17 8.36
CA ARG A 172 12.10 -22.56 7.18
C ARG A 172 11.41 -23.68 6.40
N GLY A 173 11.92 -23.96 5.19
CA GLY A 173 11.37 -25.00 4.33
C GLY A 173 9.90 -24.73 3.95
N SER A 174 9.05 -25.73 4.00
CA SER A 174 7.61 -25.61 3.67
C SER A 174 6.82 -24.74 4.66
N GLU A 175 7.33 -24.56 5.86
CA GLU A 175 6.70 -23.74 6.91
C GLU A 175 7.11 -22.26 6.85
N LEU A 176 8.05 -21.90 5.96
CA LEU A 176 8.50 -20.51 5.80
C LEU A 176 7.33 -19.59 5.53
N GLN A 177 7.19 -18.56 6.34
CA GLN A 177 6.15 -17.54 6.16
C GLN A 177 6.65 -16.14 6.53
N VAL A 178 5.95 -15.13 6.04
CA VAL A 178 6.15 -13.75 6.46
C VAL A 178 5.13 -13.42 7.53
N MET A 179 5.58 -13.00 8.70
CA MET A 179 4.71 -12.72 9.84
C MET A 179 5.37 -11.76 10.85
N PRO A 180 4.62 -11.20 11.79
CA PRO A 180 5.20 -10.53 12.96
C PRO A 180 5.93 -11.50 13.88
N ALA A 181 6.83 -10.98 14.71
CA ALA A 181 7.55 -11.77 15.71
C ALA A 181 6.61 -12.41 16.75
N PHE A 182 7.02 -13.57 17.28
CA PHE A 182 6.34 -14.29 18.37
C PHE A 182 4.90 -14.73 18.03
N ASP A 183 4.63 -15.04 16.76
CA ASP A 183 3.32 -15.48 16.25
C ASP A 183 2.16 -14.52 16.57
N LYS A 184 2.46 -13.25 16.79
CA LYS A 184 1.46 -12.21 17.05
C LYS A 184 0.64 -11.90 15.81
N LYS A 185 -0.62 -11.55 16.01
CA LYS A 185 -1.43 -10.92 14.98
C LYS A 185 -0.96 -9.49 14.74
N LEU A 186 -1.18 -8.96 13.54
CA LEU A 186 -0.65 -7.64 13.16
C LEU A 186 -1.19 -6.50 14.05
N GLY A 187 -2.47 -6.59 14.47
CA GLY A 187 -3.09 -5.61 15.38
C GLY A 187 -2.51 -5.59 16.79
N GLU A 188 -1.83 -6.68 17.22
CA GLU A 188 -1.19 -6.82 18.54
C GLU A 188 0.24 -6.28 18.55
N THR A 189 0.73 -5.78 17.42
CA THR A 189 2.10 -5.29 17.27
C THR A 189 2.18 -3.77 17.35
N LYS A 190 3.41 -3.25 17.35
CA LYS A 190 3.69 -1.82 17.22
C LYS A 190 3.50 -1.29 15.79
N CYS A 191 2.73 -1.98 14.94
CA CYS A 191 2.46 -1.55 13.57
C CYS A 191 1.76 -0.20 13.55
N VAL A 192 2.32 0.76 12.82
CA VAL A 192 1.76 2.12 12.68
C VAL A 192 0.65 2.24 11.62
N GLY A 193 0.30 1.14 10.94
CA GLY A 193 -0.79 1.12 9.97
C GLY A 193 -0.53 1.88 8.67
N CYS A 194 0.72 2.13 8.28
CA CYS A 194 1.07 2.94 7.10
C CYS A 194 0.66 2.32 5.75
N GLY A 195 0.34 1.00 5.70
CA GLY A 195 -0.15 0.32 4.50
C GLY A 195 0.89 0.04 3.41
N GLN A 196 2.16 0.41 3.58
CA GLN A 196 3.20 0.24 2.55
C GLN A 196 3.42 -1.25 2.18
N CYS A 197 3.25 -2.15 3.13
CA CYS A 197 3.29 -3.59 2.88
C CYS A 197 2.20 -4.07 1.89
N ALA A 198 1.01 -3.47 1.93
CA ALA A 198 -0.05 -3.76 0.97
C ALA A 198 0.24 -3.14 -0.41
N ALA A 199 0.84 -1.94 -0.45
CA ALA A 199 1.20 -1.24 -1.70
C ALA A 199 2.22 -2.04 -2.53
N VAL A 200 3.21 -2.67 -1.89
CA VAL A 200 4.24 -3.48 -2.58
C VAL A 200 3.84 -4.94 -2.78
N CYS A 201 2.72 -5.40 -2.19
CA CYS A 201 2.31 -6.79 -2.31
C CYS A 201 1.90 -7.14 -3.73
N THR A 202 2.63 -8.05 -4.36
CA THR A 202 2.42 -8.48 -5.74
C THR A 202 1.22 -9.43 -5.91
N THR A 203 0.73 -9.98 -4.80
CA THR A 203 -0.42 -10.90 -4.74
C THR A 203 -1.47 -10.37 -3.76
N GLY A 204 -2.52 -11.14 -3.48
CA GLY A 204 -3.53 -10.83 -2.47
C GLY A 204 -3.17 -11.23 -1.04
N ALA A 205 -1.87 -11.42 -0.74
CA ALA A 205 -1.44 -11.84 0.59
C ALA A 205 -1.55 -10.72 1.64
N ILE A 206 -1.34 -9.47 1.24
CA ILE A 206 -1.61 -8.28 2.06
C ILE A 206 -2.40 -7.31 1.20
N THR A 207 -3.56 -6.92 1.67
CA THR A 207 -4.44 -5.95 1.01
C THR A 207 -4.90 -4.90 2.02
N VAL A 208 -5.36 -3.77 1.53
CA VAL A 208 -5.98 -2.77 2.41
C VAL A 208 -7.28 -3.34 2.97
N ASN A 209 -7.55 -3.11 4.24
CA ASN A 209 -8.81 -3.46 4.86
C ASN A 209 -9.89 -2.51 4.32
N ASP A 210 -10.75 -2.97 3.42
CA ASP A 210 -11.76 -2.13 2.81
C ASP A 210 -12.98 -1.94 3.72
N GLN A 211 -13.69 -0.83 3.51
CA GLN A 211 -14.93 -0.48 4.22
C GLN A 211 -16.05 -0.14 3.23
N ILE A 212 -15.92 -0.59 1.98
CA ILE A 212 -16.87 -0.28 0.90
C ILE A 212 -18.26 -0.80 1.24
N GLY A 213 -18.37 -2.05 1.73
CA GLY A 213 -19.65 -2.64 2.12
C GLY A 213 -20.36 -1.84 3.23
N THR A 214 -19.60 -1.37 4.22
CA THR A 214 -20.15 -0.53 5.31
C THR A 214 -20.60 0.83 4.81
N ALA A 215 -19.85 1.44 3.88
CA ALA A 215 -20.25 2.70 3.24
C ALA A 215 -21.55 2.54 2.45
N TRP A 216 -21.67 1.48 1.64
CA TRP A 216 -22.90 1.19 0.90
C TRP A 216 -24.10 0.94 1.83
N THR A 217 -23.91 0.21 2.92
CA THR A 217 -24.97 0.00 3.93
C THR A 217 -25.43 1.34 4.52
N ALA A 218 -24.47 2.25 4.79
CA ALA A 218 -24.82 3.58 5.32
C ALA A 218 -25.57 4.45 4.29
N ILE A 219 -25.17 4.44 3.03
CA ILE A 219 -25.79 5.21 1.94
C ILE A 219 -27.25 4.76 1.71
N HIS A 220 -27.53 3.48 1.88
CA HIS A 220 -28.89 2.95 1.69
C HIS A 220 -29.76 2.92 2.95
N ASP A 221 -29.24 3.36 4.10
CA ASP A 221 -29.98 3.45 5.34
C ASP A 221 -30.74 4.81 5.43
N PRO A 222 -32.07 4.84 5.32
CA PRO A 222 -32.85 6.08 5.34
C PRO A 222 -32.74 6.83 6.67
N LYS A 223 -32.31 6.17 7.74
CA LYS A 223 -32.09 6.78 9.06
C LYS A 223 -30.73 7.49 9.16
N LYS A 224 -29.89 7.37 8.15
CA LYS A 224 -28.56 8.01 8.11
C LYS A 224 -28.54 9.18 7.15
N ARG A 225 -27.94 10.27 7.59
CA ARG A 225 -27.50 11.38 6.74
C ARG A 225 -26.05 11.14 6.41
N VAL A 226 -25.77 10.72 5.18
CA VAL A 226 -24.41 10.40 4.75
C VAL A 226 -23.71 11.66 4.25
N VAL A 227 -22.65 12.03 4.94
CA VAL A 227 -21.81 13.18 4.60
C VAL A 227 -20.41 12.68 4.27
N VAL A 228 -19.89 13.07 3.11
CA VAL A 228 -18.55 12.66 2.63
C VAL A 228 -17.59 13.84 2.70
N GLN A 229 -16.37 13.60 3.20
CA GLN A 229 -15.26 14.53 3.08
C GLN A 229 -14.15 13.92 2.20
N ILE A 230 -13.59 14.71 1.28
CA ILE A 230 -12.59 14.28 0.30
C ILE A 230 -11.24 14.94 0.62
N ALA A 231 -10.17 14.11 0.74
CA ALA A 231 -8.82 14.62 0.94
C ALA A 231 -8.24 15.26 -0.34
N PRO A 232 -7.39 16.29 -0.22
CA PRO A 232 -6.78 16.98 -1.34
C PRO A 232 -6.04 16.07 -2.32
N ALA A 233 -5.29 15.09 -1.83
CA ALA A 233 -4.51 14.19 -2.69
C ALA A 233 -5.39 13.25 -3.51
N VAL A 234 -6.57 12.85 -3.00
CA VAL A 234 -7.47 11.94 -3.73
C VAL A 234 -8.05 12.61 -4.97
N ARG A 235 -8.45 13.88 -4.88
CA ARG A 235 -9.05 14.61 -6.00
C ARG A 235 -8.11 14.85 -7.18
N VAL A 236 -6.79 14.78 -6.97
CA VAL A 236 -5.79 14.94 -8.04
C VAL A 236 -5.21 13.60 -8.52
N ALA A 237 -5.40 12.52 -7.76
CA ALA A 237 -4.89 11.20 -8.10
C ALA A 237 -5.95 10.26 -8.71
N LEU A 238 -7.22 10.38 -8.29
CA LEU A 238 -8.28 9.46 -8.72
C LEU A 238 -8.53 9.49 -10.24
N GLY A 239 -8.37 10.65 -10.87
CA GLY A 239 -8.57 10.83 -12.31
C GLY A 239 -7.73 9.88 -13.17
N GLU A 240 -6.52 9.53 -12.73
CA GLU A 240 -5.63 8.62 -13.45
C GLU A 240 -6.25 7.22 -13.63
N ALA A 241 -7.03 6.73 -12.67
CA ALA A 241 -7.72 5.44 -12.76
C ALA A 241 -8.79 5.42 -13.87
N PHE A 242 -9.23 6.58 -14.32
CA PHE A 242 -10.22 6.79 -15.38
C PHE A 242 -9.61 7.36 -16.67
N GLY A 243 -8.28 7.30 -16.81
CA GLY A 243 -7.59 7.78 -18.01
C GLY A 243 -7.44 9.31 -18.11
N ILE A 244 -7.76 10.05 -17.05
CA ILE A 244 -7.53 11.49 -16.98
C ILE A 244 -6.04 11.73 -16.69
N PRO A 245 -5.40 12.75 -17.31
CA PRO A 245 -3.98 13.05 -17.05
C PRO A 245 -3.67 13.24 -15.55
N ALA A 246 -2.45 12.84 -15.14
CA ALA A 246 -1.99 12.99 -13.76
C ALA A 246 -2.07 14.44 -13.27
N GLY A 247 -2.48 14.62 -12.02
CA GLY A 247 -2.55 15.93 -11.36
C GLY A 247 -3.78 16.78 -11.70
N VAL A 248 -4.66 16.32 -12.61
CA VAL A 248 -5.91 17.03 -12.90
C VAL A 248 -6.86 16.89 -11.71
N ASN A 249 -7.35 18.03 -11.22
CA ASN A 249 -8.34 18.06 -10.14
C ASN A 249 -9.71 17.59 -10.64
N VAL A 250 -10.24 16.51 -10.07
CA VAL A 250 -11.52 15.90 -10.46
C VAL A 250 -12.59 16.03 -9.37
N ILE A 251 -12.48 17.01 -8.46
CA ILE A 251 -13.38 17.13 -7.31
C ILE A 251 -14.85 17.28 -7.74
N ASP A 252 -15.13 18.03 -8.80
CA ASP A 252 -16.50 18.25 -9.29
C ASP A 252 -17.11 16.94 -9.80
N LYS A 253 -16.33 16.14 -10.53
CA LYS A 253 -16.76 14.82 -11.01
C LYS A 253 -16.97 13.86 -9.84
N MET A 254 -16.09 13.88 -8.83
CA MET A 254 -16.24 13.08 -7.61
C MET A 254 -17.50 13.47 -6.85
N THR A 255 -17.74 14.77 -6.67
CA THR A 255 -18.93 15.28 -5.99
C THR A 255 -20.19 14.83 -6.69
N THR A 256 -20.25 14.98 -8.03
CA THR A 256 -21.40 14.54 -8.83
C THR A 256 -21.61 13.02 -8.72
N ALA A 257 -20.55 12.23 -8.84
CA ALA A 257 -20.62 10.77 -8.70
C ALA A 257 -21.15 10.34 -7.33
N LEU A 258 -20.64 10.93 -6.25
CA LEU A 258 -21.08 10.62 -4.89
C LEU A 258 -22.54 11.01 -4.64
N LYS A 259 -22.98 12.15 -5.16
CA LYS A 259 -24.39 12.57 -5.11
C LYS A 259 -25.30 11.59 -5.87
N LEU A 260 -24.88 11.12 -7.05
CA LEU A 260 -25.62 10.11 -7.82
C LEU A 260 -25.67 8.74 -7.11
N MET A 261 -24.68 8.42 -6.27
CA MET A 261 -24.66 7.22 -5.43
C MET A 261 -25.58 7.32 -4.21
N GLY A 262 -26.19 8.49 -3.94
CA GLY A 262 -27.10 8.71 -2.82
C GLY A 262 -26.48 9.36 -1.58
N VAL A 263 -25.28 9.94 -1.69
CA VAL A 263 -24.66 10.71 -0.61
C VAL A 263 -25.42 12.04 -0.42
N ASP A 264 -25.79 12.35 0.81
CA ASP A 264 -26.53 13.59 1.12
C ASP A 264 -25.69 14.86 0.90
N GLU A 265 -24.42 14.85 1.39
CA GLU A 265 -23.55 16.02 1.27
C GLU A 265 -22.08 15.61 1.02
N VAL A 266 -21.37 16.44 0.27
CA VAL A 266 -19.95 16.24 -0.07
C VAL A 266 -19.18 17.51 0.21
N TYR A 267 -18.08 17.40 0.95
CA TYR A 267 -17.21 18.50 1.35
C TYR A 267 -15.74 18.24 1.05
N ASP A 268 -14.95 19.31 1.00
CA ASP A 268 -13.50 19.27 0.91
C ASP A 268 -12.89 19.28 2.32
N THR A 269 -12.01 18.33 2.63
CA THR A 269 -11.28 18.25 3.89
C THR A 269 -10.37 19.45 4.13
N ASN A 270 -10.07 20.28 3.11
CA ASN A 270 -9.29 21.51 3.27
C ASN A 270 -9.88 22.45 4.32
N PHE A 271 -11.20 22.50 4.47
CA PHE A 271 -11.82 23.28 5.53
C PHE A 271 -11.29 22.86 6.93
N GLY A 272 -11.18 21.57 7.18
CA GLY A 272 -10.58 21.04 8.41
C GLY A 272 -9.08 21.36 8.51
N ALA A 273 -8.37 21.41 7.38
CA ALA A 273 -6.95 21.78 7.37
C ALA A 273 -6.73 23.26 7.70
N ASP A 274 -7.59 24.15 7.20
CA ASP A 274 -7.55 25.59 7.54
C ASP A 274 -7.79 25.80 9.04
N MET A 275 -8.78 25.12 9.62
CA MET A 275 -9.03 25.13 11.07
C MET A 275 -7.82 24.63 11.86
N THR A 276 -7.22 23.51 11.42
CA THR A 276 -6.03 22.95 12.08
C THR A 276 -4.89 23.95 12.06
N THR A 277 -4.66 24.63 10.93
CA THR A 277 -3.60 25.63 10.78
C THR A 277 -3.76 26.79 11.77
N ILE A 278 -4.98 27.28 11.93
CA ILE A 278 -5.28 28.38 12.87
C ILE A 278 -5.03 27.94 14.32
N LEU A 279 -5.58 26.80 14.72
CA LEU A 279 -5.48 26.31 16.09
C LEU A 279 -4.06 25.86 16.47
N GLU A 280 -3.33 25.24 15.55
CA GLU A 280 -1.92 24.89 15.78
C GLU A 280 -1.03 26.14 15.84
N ALA A 281 -1.33 27.18 15.05
CA ALA A 281 -0.62 28.45 15.15
C ALA A 281 -0.87 29.14 16.51
N GLU A 282 -2.10 29.12 17.01
CA GLU A 282 -2.43 29.63 18.35
C GLU A 282 -1.70 28.83 19.44
N GLU A 283 -1.73 27.49 19.37
CA GLU A 283 -0.99 26.63 20.29
C GLU A 283 0.51 26.92 20.25
N PHE A 284 1.08 27.09 19.08
CA PHE A 284 2.50 27.43 18.92
C PHE A 284 2.84 28.77 19.58
N LEU A 285 2.03 29.81 19.37
CA LEU A 285 2.21 31.12 20.00
C LEU A 285 2.08 31.05 21.52
N GLN A 286 1.15 30.25 22.03
CA GLN A 286 1.02 30.02 23.47
C GLN A 286 2.24 29.29 24.04
N ARG A 287 2.74 28.25 23.36
CA ARG A 287 3.97 27.56 23.76
C ARG A 287 5.18 28.51 23.74
N LEU A 288 5.28 29.40 22.73
CA LEU A 288 6.34 30.39 22.64
C LEU A 288 6.33 31.36 23.83
N LYS A 289 5.14 31.83 24.24
CA LYS A 289 4.98 32.72 25.41
C LYS A 289 5.29 32.02 26.73
N ASN A 290 4.98 30.74 26.85
CA ASN A 290 5.09 29.97 28.08
C ASN A 290 6.39 29.17 28.22
N GLY A 291 7.33 29.26 27.26
CA GLY A 291 8.62 28.60 27.32
C GLY A 291 8.63 27.13 26.85
N GLY A 292 7.74 26.71 25.97
CA GLY A 292 7.80 25.39 25.34
C GLY A 292 6.68 24.43 25.71
N PRO A 293 6.75 23.11 25.42
CA PRO A 293 7.94 22.37 24.89
C PRO A 293 8.19 22.57 23.40
N PHE A 294 9.46 22.62 23.04
CA PHE A 294 9.92 22.70 21.66
C PHE A 294 10.89 21.55 21.31
N PRO A 295 10.99 21.11 20.02
CA PRO A 295 10.15 21.51 18.89
C PRO A 295 8.69 21.10 19.08
N MET A 296 7.73 21.82 18.48
CA MET A 296 6.34 21.40 18.39
C MET A 296 6.15 20.56 17.12
N PHE A 297 5.54 19.38 17.26
CA PHE A 297 5.20 18.50 16.14
C PHE A 297 3.70 18.53 15.88
N THR A 298 3.31 18.46 14.59
CA THR A 298 1.90 18.37 14.23
C THR A 298 1.35 16.96 14.46
N SER A 299 0.05 16.84 14.70
CA SER A 299 -0.68 15.61 15.00
C SER A 299 -1.45 15.02 13.80
N CYS A 300 -1.39 15.65 12.63
CA CYS A 300 -2.23 15.29 11.48
C CYS A 300 -1.96 13.91 10.88
N CYS A 301 -0.77 13.31 11.13
CA CYS A 301 -0.41 11.97 10.67
C CYS A 301 -0.57 10.93 11.78
N PRO A 302 -1.59 10.07 11.74
CA PRO A 302 -1.83 9.09 12.81
C PRO A 302 -0.75 8.00 12.89
N ALA A 303 -0.07 7.69 11.78
CA ALA A 303 1.07 6.78 11.81
C ALA A 303 2.25 7.37 12.57
N TRP A 304 2.50 8.68 12.44
CA TRP A 304 3.51 9.41 13.19
C TRP A 304 3.19 9.45 14.69
N VAL A 305 1.96 9.80 15.06
CA VAL A 305 1.52 9.82 16.44
C VAL A 305 1.70 8.45 17.09
N ARG A 306 1.24 7.38 16.41
CA ARG A 306 1.40 6.01 16.90
C ARG A 306 2.88 5.56 16.96
N TYR A 307 3.71 6.04 16.06
CA TYR A 307 5.15 5.77 16.13
C TYR A 307 5.75 6.32 17.42
N LEU A 308 5.43 7.57 17.79
CA LEU A 308 5.89 8.18 19.03
C LEU A 308 5.33 7.48 20.28
N GLU A 309 4.06 7.10 20.26
CA GLU A 309 3.45 6.35 21.37
C GLU A 309 4.21 5.05 21.69
N PHE A 310 4.70 4.36 20.66
CA PHE A 310 5.37 3.09 20.84
C PHE A 310 6.88 3.16 21.04
N ASN A 311 7.55 4.10 20.39
CA ASN A 311 9.00 4.11 20.31
C ASN A 311 9.65 5.24 21.10
N ASP A 312 8.99 6.41 21.14
CA ASP A 312 9.56 7.61 21.76
C ASP A 312 8.52 8.38 22.59
N PRO A 313 7.87 7.79 23.58
CA PRO A 313 6.76 8.42 24.34
C PRO A 313 7.18 9.71 25.08
N LYS A 314 8.47 9.94 25.30
CA LYS A 314 9.00 11.19 25.87
C LYS A 314 8.68 12.44 25.03
N TYR A 315 8.44 12.26 23.72
CA TYR A 315 8.11 13.35 22.81
C TYR A 315 6.59 13.58 22.65
N LEU A 316 5.73 12.79 23.29
CA LEU A 316 4.28 12.99 23.20
C LEU A 316 3.84 14.40 23.63
N LYS A 317 4.50 14.97 24.65
CA LYS A 317 4.28 16.36 25.08
C LYS A 317 4.63 17.43 24.04
N HIS A 318 5.41 17.05 23.02
CA HIS A 318 5.79 17.91 21.91
C HIS A 318 4.79 17.89 20.75
N ILE A 319 3.89 16.89 20.71
CA ILE A 319 2.85 16.84 19.68
C ILE A 319 1.80 17.94 19.97
N SER A 320 1.26 18.52 18.91
CA SER A 320 0.09 19.40 18.99
C SER A 320 -1.10 18.67 19.61
N THR A 321 -1.85 19.37 20.44
CA THR A 321 -3.10 18.88 21.04
C THR A 321 -4.28 18.90 20.07
N CYS A 322 -4.09 19.47 18.88
CA CYS A 322 -5.10 19.52 17.84
C CYS A 322 -5.40 18.12 17.27
N LYS A 323 -6.66 17.88 16.98
CA LYS A 323 -7.07 16.72 16.17
C LYS A 323 -6.56 16.87 14.74
N SER A 324 -6.47 15.77 14.00
CA SER A 324 -6.17 15.87 12.57
C SER A 324 -7.27 16.64 11.82
N PRO A 325 -6.96 17.22 10.64
CA PRO A 325 -7.95 17.90 9.80
C PRO A 325 -9.22 17.07 9.54
N MET A 326 -9.05 15.76 9.34
CA MET A 326 -10.15 14.83 9.15
C MET A 326 -11.07 14.77 10.39
N GLU A 327 -10.51 14.60 11.57
CA GLU A 327 -11.26 14.47 12.81
C GLU A 327 -11.85 15.83 13.28
N MET A 328 -11.15 16.95 13.03
CA MET A 328 -11.71 18.28 13.27
C MET A 328 -12.93 18.52 12.41
N PHE A 329 -12.81 18.25 11.10
CA PHE A 329 -13.92 18.48 10.20
C PHE A 329 -15.09 17.53 10.48
N ALA A 330 -14.80 16.28 10.87
CA ALA A 330 -15.84 15.36 11.32
C ALA A 330 -16.64 15.89 12.51
N ALA A 331 -15.97 16.52 13.48
CA ALA A 331 -16.64 17.15 14.61
C ALA A 331 -17.55 18.33 14.17
N VAL A 332 -17.05 19.20 13.30
CA VAL A 332 -17.82 20.31 12.73
C VAL A 332 -19.05 19.82 11.94
N ILE A 333 -18.87 18.78 11.11
CA ILE A 333 -19.99 18.19 10.37
C ILE A 333 -21.06 17.68 11.32
N ARG A 334 -20.69 16.97 12.37
CA ARG A 334 -21.62 16.48 13.37
C ARG A 334 -22.40 17.63 14.01
N ASP A 335 -21.70 18.66 14.48
CA ASP A 335 -22.32 19.79 15.16
C ASP A 335 -23.22 20.58 14.20
N LYS A 336 -22.82 20.77 12.96
CA LYS A 336 -23.61 21.42 11.89
C LYS A 336 -24.96 20.75 11.65
N TYR A 337 -25.02 19.43 11.73
CA TYR A 337 -26.23 18.68 11.41
C TYR A 337 -27.02 18.22 12.64
N ALA A 338 -26.55 18.49 13.87
CA ALA A 338 -27.16 18.00 15.10
C ALA A 338 -28.65 18.38 15.22
N GLU A 339 -29.01 19.65 15.00
CA GLU A 339 -30.40 20.14 15.07
C GLU A 339 -31.27 19.53 13.96
N LYS A 340 -30.72 19.46 12.73
CA LYS A 340 -31.43 18.91 11.58
C LYS A 340 -31.65 17.41 11.73
N ASP A 341 -30.68 16.68 12.27
CA ASP A 341 -30.78 15.25 12.53
C ASP A 341 -31.83 14.95 13.60
N ALA A 342 -31.88 15.79 14.67
CA ALA A 342 -32.90 15.67 15.69
C ALA A 342 -34.33 15.92 15.12
N ALA A 343 -34.46 16.86 14.20
CA ALA A 343 -35.75 17.18 13.54
C ALA A 343 -36.17 16.08 12.56
N ASP A 344 -35.23 15.55 11.78
CA ASP A 344 -35.48 14.55 10.73
C ASP A 344 -35.54 13.11 11.30
N GLY A 345 -35.15 12.87 12.55
CA GLY A 345 -34.97 11.54 13.14
C GLY A 345 -33.84 10.73 12.47
N ARG A 346 -32.87 11.40 11.86
CA ARG A 346 -31.70 10.80 11.20
C ARG A 346 -30.47 10.95 12.10
N THR A 347 -29.40 10.25 11.72
CA THR A 347 -28.09 10.37 12.36
C THR A 347 -27.04 10.64 11.30
N THR A 348 -26.23 11.68 11.49
CA THR A 348 -25.13 11.98 10.56
C THR A 348 -24.08 10.88 10.59
N TYR A 349 -23.78 10.38 9.42
CA TYR A 349 -22.78 9.36 9.17
C TYR A 349 -21.68 9.93 8.28
N ASN A 350 -20.49 10.15 8.86
CA ASN A 350 -19.39 10.81 8.17
C ASN A 350 -18.48 9.76 7.49
N ILE A 351 -18.28 9.91 6.17
CA ILE A 351 -17.36 9.09 5.37
C ILE A 351 -16.19 9.96 4.95
N ALA A 352 -14.97 9.54 5.26
CA ALA A 352 -13.74 10.20 4.83
C ALA A 352 -13.05 9.42 3.71
N ILE A 353 -12.89 10.04 2.55
CA ILE A 353 -12.14 9.49 1.41
C ILE A 353 -10.71 10.01 1.49
N MET A 354 -9.79 9.15 1.94
CA MET A 354 -8.41 9.53 2.28
C MET A 354 -7.38 8.61 1.62
N PRO A 355 -6.20 9.09 1.25
CA PRO A 355 -5.12 8.27 0.67
C PRO A 355 -4.24 7.60 1.74
N CYS A 356 -4.74 7.43 2.96
CA CYS A 356 -3.95 7.01 4.13
C CYS A 356 -4.64 5.90 4.90
N THR A 357 -4.02 4.72 4.98
CA THR A 357 -4.59 3.57 5.71
C THR A 357 -4.53 3.73 7.23
N ALA A 358 -3.54 4.47 7.76
CA ALA A 358 -3.42 4.72 9.20
C ALA A 358 -4.61 5.54 9.75
N LYS A 359 -5.27 6.32 8.93
CA LYS A 359 -6.47 7.06 9.31
C LYS A 359 -7.66 6.17 9.72
N LYS A 360 -7.72 4.93 9.22
CA LYS A 360 -8.71 3.94 9.69
C LYS A 360 -8.55 3.63 11.17
N MET A 361 -7.31 3.56 11.62
CA MET A 361 -7.00 3.35 13.04
C MET A 361 -7.27 4.61 13.86
N GLU A 362 -6.97 5.80 13.34
CA GLU A 362 -7.31 7.06 13.99
C GLU A 362 -8.81 7.17 14.24
N ALA A 363 -9.61 6.92 13.21
CA ALA A 363 -11.06 6.95 13.32
C ALA A 363 -11.65 5.93 14.32
N ALA A 364 -10.91 4.86 14.61
CA ALA A 364 -11.32 3.83 15.57
C ALA A 364 -10.77 4.07 16.99
N ARG A 365 -10.05 5.16 17.24
CA ARG A 365 -9.55 5.48 18.59
C ARG A 365 -10.69 5.82 19.54
N PRO A 366 -10.66 5.33 20.79
CA PRO A 366 -11.71 5.62 21.79
C PRO A 366 -11.95 7.10 21.99
N GLU A 367 -10.91 7.94 21.88
CA GLU A 367 -10.99 9.39 22.03
C GLU A 367 -11.84 10.08 20.97
N PHE A 368 -12.05 9.43 19.82
CA PHE A 368 -12.78 9.97 18.67
C PHE A 368 -14.14 9.31 18.44
N VAL A 369 -14.44 8.22 19.12
CA VAL A 369 -15.68 7.42 18.95
C VAL A 369 -16.92 8.11 19.51
N HIS A 370 -16.83 9.25 20.18
CA HIS A 370 -17.98 9.95 20.74
C HIS A 370 -18.99 10.38 19.67
N ASN A 371 -19.90 9.47 19.32
CA ASN A 371 -20.99 9.65 18.35
C ASN A 371 -20.57 9.92 16.90
N LEU A 372 -19.38 9.50 16.50
CA LEU A 372 -18.91 9.58 15.12
C LEU A 372 -18.94 8.19 14.48
N SER A 373 -19.80 8.03 13.49
CA SER A 373 -19.68 6.94 12.54
C SER A 373 -18.73 7.40 11.43
N LEU A 374 -17.42 7.36 11.69
CA LEU A 374 -16.41 7.72 10.72
C LEU A 374 -15.93 6.47 10.00
N ILE A 375 -16.25 6.35 8.71
CA ILE A 375 -15.71 5.31 7.85
C ILE A 375 -14.65 5.89 6.95
N HIS A 376 -13.58 5.18 6.86
CA HIS A 376 -12.44 5.51 6.07
C HIS A 376 -12.38 4.66 4.80
N ILE A 377 -12.63 5.24 3.65
CA ILE A 377 -12.35 4.60 2.36
C ILE A 377 -10.96 5.06 1.94
N SER A 378 -9.96 4.20 2.05
CA SER A 378 -8.63 4.45 1.51
C SER A 378 -8.31 3.38 0.48
N GLU A 379 -8.14 3.82 -0.76
CA GLU A 379 -7.41 3.03 -1.74
C GLU A 379 -5.94 3.45 -1.66
N PRO A 380 -4.97 2.53 -1.60
CA PRO A 380 -3.58 2.90 -1.78
C PRO A 380 -3.46 3.50 -3.18
N THR A 381 -3.14 4.78 -3.25
CA THR A 381 -2.74 5.39 -4.52
C THR A 381 -1.66 4.50 -5.11
N ARG A 382 -1.94 3.87 -6.24
CA ARG A 382 -0.92 3.16 -6.99
C ARG A 382 0.13 4.20 -7.39
N ARG A 383 1.25 4.24 -6.68
CA ARG A 383 2.47 4.69 -7.31
C ARG A 383 2.76 3.65 -8.40
N ARG A 384 2.35 3.95 -9.62
CA ARG A 384 2.92 3.31 -10.78
C ARG A 384 4.41 3.59 -10.66
N GLY A 385 5.18 2.51 -10.56
CA GLY A 385 6.58 2.59 -10.26
C GLY A 385 7.28 3.59 -11.17
N ILE A 386 8.06 4.41 -10.52
CA ILE A 386 9.17 5.12 -11.13
C ILE A 386 10.23 4.10 -11.51
#